data_2a5a9a02ee92f5aa1027ed8cb03bcfd4
#
_entry.id   2a5a9a02ee92f5aa1027ed8cb03bcfd4
#
_cell.length_a   1.000
_cell.length_b   1.000
_cell.length_c   1.000
_cell.angle_alpha   90.00
_cell.angle_beta   90.00
_cell.angle_gamma   90.00
#
_symmetry.space_group_name_H-M   'P 1'
#
loop_
_entity.id
_entity.type
_entity.pdbx_description
1 polymer ?
#
loop_
_entity_poly.entity_id
_entity_poly.type
_entity_poly.pdbx_seq_one_letter_code
_entity_poly.pdbx_strand_id
1 'polypeptide(L)'
;MIVRPTGDTAEIVLQVDHAVISGQLAEAWAGENTARDSLIVAARLHDIGWRHWEAEPRLNTDTDQPTNFLNVQIDEHLRLYRLGIEEVAAVDPYAGLLVSMHSAGIYTGRYGTQPALKLTRAPDVQSLVDDFVAEQEARYEAVRDGLDVSQDELWRNYLLLQVFDRLSLRVCLGDPAGPGPMEVVLPEEQTLHIAADGDDQTVAPWPFAVDQLTIEVPTRTIPLTGYANDDALRLALEQAEVEHRTVTLRPVS
;
A
#
# COMPACT_ATOMS: atom_id res chain seq x y z
N MET A 1 -7.73 0.91 -6.71
CA MET A 1 -8.26 2.04 -5.90
C MET A 1 -8.85 1.56 -4.59
N ILE A 2 -8.76 2.39 -3.54
CA ILE A 2 -9.40 2.21 -2.24
C ILE A 2 -10.81 2.78 -2.34
N VAL A 3 -11.83 1.99 -1.98
CA VAL A 3 -13.23 2.41 -1.97
C VAL A 3 -13.69 2.48 -0.52
N ARG A 4 -14.00 3.68 -0.03
CA ARG A 4 -14.46 3.93 1.34
C ARG A 4 -15.91 4.39 1.31
N PRO A 5 -16.88 3.53 1.68
CA PRO A 5 -18.29 3.93 1.73
C PRO A 5 -18.56 5.02 2.77
N THR A 6 -19.36 6.04 2.38
CA THR A 6 -19.79 7.16 3.22
C THR A 6 -21.29 7.41 3.03
N GLY A 7 -22.12 6.47 3.50
CA GLY A 7 -23.57 6.49 3.25
C GLY A 7 -23.90 6.08 1.82
N ASP A 8 -24.58 6.95 1.07
CA ASP A 8 -24.99 6.71 -0.33
C ASP A 8 -23.88 7.03 -1.35
N THR A 9 -22.69 7.38 -0.88
CA THR A 9 -21.52 7.71 -1.68
C THR A 9 -20.33 6.88 -1.28
N ALA A 10 -19.25 6.92 -2.08
CA ALA A 10 -17.95 6.45 -1.69
C ALA A 10 -16.88 7.51 -1.93
N GLU A 11 -15.99 7.63 -0.99
CA GLU A 11 -14.71 8.30 -1.18
C GLU A 11 -13.74 7.33 -1.85
N ILE A 12 -13.14 7.75 -2.95
CA ILE A 12 -12.19 6.97 -3.73
C ILE A 12 -10.81 7.57 -3.55
N VAL A 13 -9.85 6.75 -3.12
CA VAL A 13 -8.42 7.06 -3.10
C VAL A 13 -7.71 6.13 -4.07
N LEU A 14 -6.82 6.65 -4.91
CA LEU A 14 -6.05 5.82 -5.81
C LEU A 14 -4.92 5.09 -5.05
N GLN A 15 -4.57 3.87 -5.49
CA GLN A 15 -3.43 3.13 -4.93
C GLN A 15 -2.11 3.86 -5.16
N VAL A 16 -1.99 4.57 -6.29
CA VAL A 16 -0.83 5.41 -6.55
C VAL A 16 -0.73 6.59 -5.57
N ASP A 17 -1.86 7.18 -5.17
CA ASP A 17 -1.88 8.26 -4.17
C ASP A 17 -1.55 7.74 -2.77
N HIS A 18 -2.06 6.56 -2.40
CA HIS A 18 -1.68 5.86 -1.18
C HIS A 18 -0.16 5.59 -1.12
N ALA A 19 0.45 5.15 -2.22
CA ALA A 19 1.89 4.94 -2.29
C ALA A 19 2.68 6.26 -2.14
N VAL A 20 2.19 7.37 -2.69
CA VAL A 20 2.80 8.69 -2.47
C VAL A 20 2.76 9.06 -0.98
N ILE A 21 1.68 8.78 -0.27
CA ILE A 21 1.58 8.98 1.18
C ILE A 21 2.59 8.09 1.93
N SER A 22 2.76 6.82 1.53
CA SER A 22 3.83 5.96 2.05
C SER A 22 5.21 6.60 1.92
N GLY A 23 5.50 7.23 0.79
CA GLY A 23 6.74 7.98 0.56
C GLY A 23 6.88 9.18 1.52
N GLN A 24 5.82 9.93 1.80
CA GLN A 24 5.85 11.05 2.76
C GLN A 24 6.14 10.56 4.19
N LEU A 25 5.57 9.41 4.58
CA LEU A 25 5.85 8.77 5.86
C LEU A 25 7.33 8.36 5.97
N ALA A 26 7.88 7.78 4.90
CA ALA A 26 9.29 7.40 4.83
C ALA A 26 10.23 8.62 4.91
N GLU A 27 9.88 9.73 4.26
CA GLU A 27 10.63 10.99 4.32
C GLU A 27 10.65 11.59 5.72
N ALA A 28 9.53 11.52 6.44
CA ALA A 28 9.41 12.06 7.79
C ALA A 28 9.99 11.12 8.87
N TRP A 29 10.29 9.85 8.54
CA TRP A 29 10.75 8.85 9.49
C TRP A 29 12.05 9.25 10.16
N ALA A 30 12.12 9.13 11.49
CA ALA A 30 13.34 9.35 12.25
C ALA A 30 14.28 8.14 12.16
N GLY A 31 15.56 8.36 12.40
CA GLY A 31 16.57 7.33 12.41
C GLY A 31 17.44 7.29 11.15
N GLU A 32 18.65 6.80 11.35
CA GLU A 32 19.64 6.67 10.28
C GLU A 32 19.35 5.44 9.42
N ASN A 33 19.53 5.58 8.11
CA ASN A 33 19.39 4.52 7.12
C ASN A 33 20.30 4.82 5.95
N THR A 34 21.24 3.94 5.63
CA THR A 34 22.23 4.15 4.57
C THR A 34 21.61 4.10 3.18
N ALA A 35 20.50 3.34 3.00
CA ALA A 35 19.74 3.24 1.75
C ALA A 35 18.43 4.06 1.81
N ARG A 36 18.42 5.17 2.57
CA ARG A 36 17.22 5.99 2.82
C ARG A 36 16.54 6.45 1.54
N ASP A 37 17.29 6.97 0.57
CA ASP A 37 16.71 7.52 -0.67
C ASP A 37 16.00 6.41 -1.46
N SER A 38 16.62 5.24 -1.59
CA SER A 38 16.01 4.09 -2.25
C SER A 38 14.78 3.55 -1.50
N LEU A 39 14.80 3.56 -0.16
CA LEU A 39 13.64 3.20 0.65
C LEU A 39 12.46 4.18 0.44
N ILE A 40 12.75 5.47 0.35
CA ILE A 40 11.73 6.50 0.05
C ILE A 40 11.16 6.27 -1.36
N VAL A 41 12.02 5.98 -2.36
CA VAL A 41 11.56 5.63 -3.72
C VAL A 41 10.68 4.39 -3.69
N ALA A 42 11.10 3.33 -2.99
CA ALA A 42 10.31 2.11 -2.84
C ALA A 42 8.95 2.40 -2.19
N ALA A 43 8.93 3.16 -1.09
CA ALA A 43 7.68 3.51 -0.40
C ALA A 43 6.75 4.34 -1.28
N ARG A 44 7.28 5.31 -2.03
CA ARG A 44 6.52 6.19 -2.91
C ARG A 44 5.93 5.49 -4.13
N LEU A 45 6.57 4.41 -4.59
CA LEU A 45 6.26 3.76 -5.87
C LEU A 45 5.83 2.30 -5.71
N HIS A 46 5.68 1.75 -4.48
CA HIS A 46 5.43 0.32 -4.30
C HIS A 46 4.18 -0.19 -5.03
N ASP A 47 3.20 0.68 -5.22
CA ASP A 47 1.94 0.39 -5.90
C ASP A 47 1.79 1.11 -7.26
N ILE A 48 2.90 1.57 -7.88
CA ILE A 48 2.86 2.30 -9.16
C ILE A 48 2.19 1.50 -10.29
N GLY A 49 2.30 0.18 -10.28
CA GLY A 49 1.65 -0.69 -11.27
C GLY A 49 0.12 -0.58 -11.29
N TRP A 50 -0.49 -0.15 -10.18
CA TRP A 50 -1.93 0.07 -10.11
C TRP A 50 -2.44 1.19 -11.02
N ARG A 51 -1.58 2.10 -11.47
CA ARG A 51 -1.97 3.14 -12.43
C ARG A 51 -2.60 2.58 -13.70
N HIS A 52 -2.18 1.37 -14.12
CA HIS A 52 -2.74 0.69 -15.30
C HIS A 52 -4.17 0.21 -15.09
N TRP A 53 -4.51 -0.21 -13.86
CA TRP A 53 -5.87 -0.53 -13.47
C TRP A 53 -6.73 0.73 -13.29
N GLU A 54 -6.16 1.73 -12.66
CA GLU A 54 -6.85 2.98 -12.29
C GLU A 54 -7.12 3.89 -13.48
N ALA A 55 -6.41 3.70 -14.59
CA ALA A 55 -6.73 4.32 -15.87
C ALA A 55 -8.01 3.74 -16.52
N GLU A 56 -8.32 2.46 -16.24
CA GLU A 56 -9.49 1.76 -16.77
C GLU A 56 -10.21 0.99 -15.65
N PRO A 57 -10.75 1.68 -14.64
CA PRO A 57 -11.40 1.03 -13.52
C PRO A 57 -12.62 0.23 -13.95
N ARG A 58 -12.88 -0.87 -13.26
CA ARG A 58 -13.98 -1.81 -13.57
C ARG A 58 -14.91 -1.98 -12.39
N LEU A 59 -16.13 -2.37 -12.71
CA LEU A 59 -17.11 -2.77 -11.72
C LEU A 59 -16.81 -4.17 -11.18
N ASN A 60 -17.15 -4.37 -9.93
CA ASN A 60 -17.32 -5.69 -9.38
C ASN A 60 -18.62 -6.28 -9.94
N THR A 61 -18.52 -7.37 -10.68
CA THR A 61 -19.64 -8.00 -11.40
C THR A 61 -20.74 -8.54 -10.49
N ASP A 62 -20.45 -8.75 -9.21
CA ASP A 62 -21.41 -9.30 -8.24
C ASP A 62 -22.24 -8.19 -7.59
N THR A 63 -21.76 -6.95 -7.60
CA THR A 63 -22.36 -5.84 -6.86
C THR A 63 -22.70 -4.61 -7.69
N ASP A 64 -22.23 -4.54 -8.94
CA ASP A 64 -22.30 -3.36 -9.81
C ASP A 64 -21.70 -2.09 -9.16
N GLN A 65 -20.76 -2.29 -8.24
CA GLN A 65 -20.04 -1.24 -7.50
C GLN A 65 -18.60 -1.13 -7.98
N PRO A 66 -17.92 0.00 -7.72
CA PRO A 66 -16.49 0.12 -8.01
C PRO A 66 -15.68 -1.01 -7.38
N THR A 67 -14.81 -1.67 -8.16
CA THR A 67 -13.95 -2.73 -7.62
C THR A 67 -12.92 -2.15 -6.66
N ASN A 68 -13.00 -2.55 -5.38
CA ASN A 68 -11.97 -2.25 -4.39
C ASN A 68 -10.69 -3.06 -4.71
N PHE A 69 -9.52 -2.51 -4.39
CA PHE A 69 -8.23 -3.19 -4.60
C PHE A 69 -8.18 -4.61 -4.00
N LEU A 70 -8.90 -4.85 -2.89
CA LEU A 70 -9.01 -6.15 -2.24
C LEU A 70 -9.79 -7.19 -3.06
N ASN A 71 -10.56 -6.75 -4.06
CA ASN A 71 -11.48 -7.59 -4.84
C ASN A 71 -11.02 -7.76 -6.30
N VAL A 72 -9.84 -7.26 -6.65
CA VAL A 72 -9.26 -7.47 -7.98
C VAL A 72 -8.88 -8.94 -8.16
N GLN A 73 -9.13 -9.50 -9.34
CA GLN A 73 -8.78 -10.88 -9.66
C GLN A 73 -7.27 -11.10 -9.53
N ILE A 74 -6.87 -12.27 -9.05
CA ILE A 74 -5.47 -12.56 -8.70
C ILE A 74 -4.53 -12.44 -9.89
N ASP A 75 -4.91 -12.93 -11.07
CA ASP A 75 -4.11 -12.85 -12.29
C ASP A 75 -3.80 -11.39 -12.66
N GLU A 76 -4.82 -10.52 -12.58
CA GLU A 76 -4.65 -9.09 -12.80
C GLU A 76 -3.78 -8.45 -11.71
N HIS A 77 -4.01 -8.80 -10.44
CA HIS A 77 -3.22 -8.30 -9.32
C HIS A 77 -1.72 -8.65 -9.48
N LEU A 78 -1.41 -9.90 -9.84
CA LEU A 78 -0.04 -10.34 -10.12
C LEU A 78 0.56 -9.61 -11.34
N ARG A 79 -0.25 -9.35 -12.38
CA ARG A 79 0.18 -8.57 -13.55
C ARG A 79 0.57 -7.15 -13.16
N LEU A 80 -0.25 -6.48 -12.35
CA LEU A 80 0.01 -5.12 -11.88
C LEU A 80 1.30 -5.06 -11.06
N TYR A 81 1.55 -6.02 -10.18
CA TYR A 81 2.80 -6.08 -9.43
C TYR A 81 4.01 -6.29 -10.33
N ARG A 82 3.95 -7.18 -11.32
CA ARG A 82 5.07 -7.34 -12.27
C ARG A 82 5.41 -6.03 -12.96
N LEU A 83 4.41 -5.30 -13.45
CA LEU A 83 4.61 -4.00 -14.08
C LEU A 83 5.26 -2.98 -13.12
N GLY A 84 4.72 -2.87 -11.90
CA GLY A 84 5.25 -1.94 -10.90
C GLY A 84 6.69 -2.26 -10.51
N ILE A 85 7.02 -3.53 -10.30
CA ILE A 85 8.39 -3.98 -9.97
C ILE A 85 9.37 -3.57 -11.06
N GLU A 86 9.04 -3.82 -12.34
CA GLU A 86 9.90 -3.46 -13.46
C GLU A 86 10.08 -1.94 -13.58
N GLU A 87 9.02 -1.17 -13.40
CA GLU A 87 9.08 0.29 -13.45
C GLU A 87 9.95 0.87 -12.34
N VAL A 88 9.81 0.37 -11.11
CA VAL A 88 10.63 0.84 -9.98
C VAL A 88 12.08 0.40 -10.13
N ALA A 89 12.33 -0.84 -10.57
CA ALA A 89 13.68 -1.34 -10.80
C ALA A 89 14.45 -0.56 -11.90
N ALA A 90 13.73 0.00 -12.88
CA ALA A 90 14.31 0.86 -13.90
C ALA A 90 14.74 2.24 -13.34
N VAL A 91 14.12 2.69 -12.26
CA VAL A 91 14.48 3.94 -11.57
C VAL A 91 15.60 3.70 -10.56
N ASP A 92 15.45 2.68 -9.73
CA ASP A 92 16.37 2.31 -8.67
C ASP A 92 16.31 0.78 -8.45
N PRO A 93 17.40 0.05 -8.76
CA PRO A 93 17.42 -1.42 -8.61
C PRO A 93 17.17 -1.91 -7.19
N TYR A 94 17.64 -1.17 -6.16
CA TYR A 94 17.40 -1.53 -4.77
C TYR A 94 15.94 -1.29 -4.36
N ALA A 95 15.37 -0.16 -4.75
CA ALA A 95 13.94 0.10 -4.54
C ALA A 95 13.08 -0.95 -5.25
N GLY A 96 13.43 -1.33 -6.49
CA GLY A 96 12.77 -2.40 -7.23
C GLY A 96 12.82 -3.74 -6.51
N LEU A 97 13.94 -4.07 -5.85
CA LEU A 97 14.05 -5.27 -5.03
C LEU A 97 13.13 -5.21 -3.80
N LEU A 98 13.08 -4.08 -3.10
CA LEU A 98 12.17 -3.88 -1.96
C LEU A 98 10.70 -4.03 -2.38
N VAL A 99 10.31 -3.47 -3.53
CA VAL A 99 8.95 -3.59 -4.08
C VAL A 99 8.65 -5.03 -4.51
N SER A 100 9.61 -5.75 -5.08
CA SER A 100 9.50 -7.19 -5.37
C SER A 100 9.24 -8.01 -4.10
N MET A 101 10.02 -7.77 -3.03
CA MET A 101 9.84 -8.41 -1.73
C MET A 101 8.48 -8.05 -1.11
N HIS A 102 8.05 -6.79 -1.22
CA HIS A 102 6.73 -6.35 -0.75
C HIS A 102 5.61 -7.12 -1.45
N SER A 103 5.65 -7.18 -2.78
CA SER A 103 4.64 -7.83 -3.60
C SER A 103 4.54 -9.35 -3.31
N ALA A 104 5.68 -10.06 -3.24
CA ALA A 104 5.71 -11.47 -2.84
C ALA A 104 5.26 -11.67 -1.39
N GLY A 105 5.63 -10.74 -0.51
CA GLY A 105 5.29 -10.75 0.90
C GLY A 105 3.78 -10.79 1.16
N ILE A 106 2.97 -10.11 0.36
CA ILE A 106 1.49 -10.13 0.47
C ILE A 106 0.94 -11.56 0.35
N TYR A 107 1.57 -12.41 -0.44
CA TYR A 107 1.14 -13.77 -0.67
C TYR A 107 1.78 -14.81 0.26
N THR A 108 2.87 -14.47 0.92
CA THR A 108 3.61 -15.34 1.85
C THR A 108 3.34 -15.02 3.33
N GLY A 109 2.32 -14.21 3.63
CA GLY A 109 2.09 -13.71 4.99
C GLY A 109 3.22 -12.81 5.45
N ARG A 110 3.75 -12.01 4.54
CA ARG A 110 4.91 -11.13 4.71
C ARG A 110 6.11 -11.89 5.26
N TYR A 111 6.42 -13.01 4.61
CA TYR A 111 7.48 -13.96 4.99
C TYR A 111 7.36 -14.42 6.45
N GLY A 112 6.12 -14.62 6.92
CA GLY A 112 5.82 -15.11 8.25
C GLY A 112 5.66 -14.02 9.33
N THR A 113 5.96 -12.75 9.05
CA THR A 113 5.75 -11.65 10.00
C THR A 113 4.26 -11.31 10.20
N GLN A 114 3.41 -11.66 9.23
CA GLN A 114 1.96 -11.50 9.30
C GLN A 114 1.24 -12.74 8.75
N PRO A 115 1.28 -13.87 9.45
CA PRO A 115 0.76 -15.15 8.94
C PRO A 115 -0.76 -15.12 8.66
N ALA A 116 -1.50 -14.21 9.29
CA ALA A 116 -2.93 -14.02 9.05
C ALA A 116 -3.26 -13.55 7.62
N LEU A 117 -2.30 -12.97 6.89
CA LEU A 117 -2.48 -12.59 5.47
C LEU A 117 -2.42 -13.80 4.54
N LYS A 118 -1.99 -14.97 5.02
CA LYS A 118 -1.94 -16.18 4.21
C LYS A 118 -3.36 -16.70 3.92
N LEU A 119 -3.90 -16.32 2.78
CA LEU A 119 -5.24 -16.72 2.34
C LEU A 119 -5.20 -18.11 1.69
N THR A 120 -6.17 -18.96 2.06
CA THR A 120 -6.40 -20.22 1.33
C THR A 120 -7.06 -19.89 -0.02
N ARG A 121 -6.52 -20.45 -1.11
CA ARG A 121 -6.99 -20.22 -2.48
C ARG A 121 -7.36 -21.53 -3.16
N ALA A 122 -8.14 -21.44 -4.25
CA ALA A 122 -8.37 -22.58 -5.13
C ALA A 122 -7.02 -23.03 -5.77
N PRO A 123 -6.84 -24.33 -6.08
CA PRO A 123 -5.53 -24.86 -6.50
C PRO A 123 -4.93 -24.21 -7.75
N ASP A 124 -5.75 -23.82 -8.71
CA ASP A 124 -5.33 -23.12 -9.94
C ASP A 124 -4.83 -21.71 -9.62
N VAL A 125 -5.54 -21.00 -8.76
CA VAL A 125 -5.15 -19.67 -8.28
C VAL A 125 -3.88 -19.76 -7.42
N GLN A 126 -3.75 -20.81 -6.60
CA GLN A 126 -2.55 -21.02 -5.78
C GLN A 126 -1.31 -21.23 -6.66
N SER A 127 -1.41 -21.99 -7.76
CA SER A 127 -0.30 -22.17 -8.70
C SER A 127 0.21 -20.86 -9.29
N LEU A 128 -0.70 -19.96 -9.70
CA LEU A 128 -0.32 -18.64 -10.21
C LEU A 128 0.47 -17.81 -9.17
N VAL A 129 0.04 -17.89 -7.91
CA VAL A 129 0.72 -17.21 -6.79
C VAL A 129 2.09 -17.84 -6.54
N ASP A 130 2.18 -19.17 -6.51
CA ASP A 130 3.43 -19.88 -6.26
C ASP A 130 4.47 -19.57 -7.36
N ASP A 131 4.05 -19.52 -8.63
CA ASP A 131 4.89 -19.15 -9.77
C ASP A 131 5.38 -17.68 -9.63
N PHE A 132 4.50 -16.77 -9.22
CA PHE A 132 4.87 -15.37 -8.99
C PHE A 132 5.86 -15.23 -7.83
N VAL A 133 5.63 -15.91 -6.71
CA VAL A 133 6.54 -15.87 -5.55
C VAL A 133 7.91 -16.44 -5.95
N ALA A 134 7.96 -17.58 -6.65
CA ALA A 134 9.22 -18.16 -7.13
C ALA A 134 9.97 -17.23 -8.10
N GLU A 135 9.26 -16.51 -8.97
CA GLU A 135 9.84 -15.49 -9.86
C GLU A 135 10.50 -14.36 -9.05
N GLN A 136 9.82 -13.87 -7.99
CA GLN A 136 10.38 -12.80 -7.16
C GLN A 136 11.54 -13.27 -6.27
N GLU A 137 11.51 -14.49 -5.78
CA GLU A 137 12.63 -15.10 -5.06
C GLU A 137 13.86 -15.27 -5.95
N ALA A 138 13.68 -15.69 -7.21
CA ALA A 138 14.77 -15.76 -8.18
C ALA A 138 15.35 -14.37 -8.51
N ARG A 139 14.51 -13.33 -8.58
CA ARG A 139 14.95 -11.94 -8.73
C ARG A 139 15.78 -11.50 -7.51
N TYR A 140 15.32 -11.79 -6.31
CA TYR A 140 16.05 -11.50 -5.07
C TYR A 140 17.46 -12.09 -5.12
N GLU A 141 17.61 -13.39 -5.44
CA GLU A 141 18.89 -14.08 -5.55
C GLU A 141 19.81 -13.46 -6.62
N ALA A 142 19.25 -13.04 -7.76
CA ALA A 142 20.02 -12.48 -8.87
C ALA A 142 20.52 -11.04 -8.60
N VAL A 143 19.77 -10.24 -7.85
CA VAL A 143 20.02 -8.80 -7.68
C VAL A 143 20.79 -8.52 -6.38
N ARG A 144 20.53 -9.26 -5.32
CA ARG A 144 21.08 -9.06 -3.97
C ARG A 144 22.60 -8.89 -3.95
N ASP A 145 23.31 -9.79 -4.60
CA ASP A 145 24.80 -9.86 -4.53
C ASP A 145 25.48 -8.70 -5.26
N GLY A 146 24.72 -7.99 -6.13
CA GLY A 146 25.19 -6.79 -6.84
C GLY A 146 24.94 -5.47 -6.11
N LEU A 147 24.28 -5.51 -4.96
CA LEU A 147 23.92 -4.33 -4.17
C LEU A 147 24.89 -4.14 -3.00
N ASP A 148 25.29 -2.90 -2.76
CA ASP A 148 26.16 -2.52 -1.61
C ASP A 148 25.31 -2.30 -0.34
N VAL A 149 24.53 -3.33 0.03
CA VAL A 149 23.64 -3.32 1.20
C VAL A 149 23.70 -4.69 1.87
N SER A 150 23.82 -4.68 3.20
CA SER A 150 23.80 -5.93 3.97
C SER A 150 22.42 -6.59 3.94
N GLN A 151 22.38 -7.90 4.16
CA GLN A 151 21.11 -8.64 4.23
C GLN A 151 20.22 -8.16 5.39
N ASP A 152 20.81 -7.83 6.53
CA ASP A 152 20.08 -7.31 7.70
C ASP A 152 19.45 -5.94 7.38
N GLU A 153 20.16 -5.07 6.67
CA GLU A 153 19.65 -3.77 6.26
C GLU A 153 18.56 -3.91 5.20
N LEU A 154 18.73 -4.79 4.22
CA LEU A 154 17.70 -5.09 3.24
C LEU A 154 16.42 -5.58 3.93
N TRP A 155 16.54 -6.50 4.88
CA TRP A 155 15.41 -7.02 5.65
C TRP A 155 14.75 -5.92 6.48
N ARG A 156 15.55 -5.09 7.15
CA ARG A 156 15.06 -3.93 7.91
C ARG A 156 14.27 -2.95 7.02
N ASN A 157 14.80 -2.63 5.85
CA ASN A 157 14.14 -1.73 4.90
C ASN A 157 12.84 -2.34 4.34
N TYR A 158 12.81 -3.64 4.08
CA TYR A 158 11.59 -4.34 3.72
C TYR A 158 10.52 -4.25 4.83
N LEU A 159 10.91 -4.41 6.11
CA LEU A 159 9.98 -4.25 7.23
C LEU A 159 9.49 -2.81 7.37
N LEU A 160 10.35 -1.81 7.17
CA LEU A 160 9.95 -0.40 7.17
C LEU A 160 8.99 -0.09 6.01
N LEU A 161 9.22 -0.62 4.81
CA LEU A 161 8.27 -0.48 3.70
C LEU A 161 6.87 -0.98 4.07
N GLN A 162 6.78 -2.12 4.76
CA GLN A 162 5.49 -2.62 5.27
C GLN A 162 4.85 -1.69 6.31
N VAL A 163 5.67 -1.04 7.15
CA VAL A 163 5.18 -0.06 8.12
C VAL A 163 4.55 1.12 7.40
N PHE A 164 5.23 1.68 6.40
CA PHE A 164 4.74 2.82 5.63
C PHE A 164 3.47 2.48 4.83
N ASP A 165 3.44 1.32 4.18
CA ASP A 165 2.25 0.80 3.50
C ASP A 165 1.05 0.72 4.45
N ARG A 166 1.21 0.10 5.61
CA ARG A 166 0.12 -0.06 6.59
C ARG A 166 -0.36 1.26 7.19
N LEU A 167 0.57 2.17 7.50
CA LEU A 167 0.23 3.49 8.00
C LEU A 167 -0.52 4.33 6.97
N SER A 168 -0.07 4.32 5.71
CA SER A 168 -0.74 5.05 4.62
C SER A 168 -2.11 4.47 4.31
N LEU A 169 -2.29 3.13 4.32
CA LEU A 169 -3.60 2.50 4.22
C LEU A 169 -4.53 2.94 5.37
N ARG A 170 -4.01 3.02 6.60
CA ARG A 170 -4.78 3.52 7.76
C ARG A 170 -5.23 4.97 7.54
N VAL A 171 -4.34 5.83 7.03
CA VAL A 171 -4.65 7.22 6.70
C VAL A 171 -5.71 7.31 5.61
N CYS A 172 -5.60 6.50 4.55
CA CYS A 172 -6.55 6.50 3.43
C CYS A 172 -7.92 5.94 3.80
N LEU A 173 -7.95 4.81 4.50
CA LEU A 173 -9.19 4.11 4.88
C LEU A 173 -9.91 4.74 6.09
N GLY A 174 -9.19 5.47 6.94
CA GLY A 174 -9.66 5.84 8.26
C GLY A 174 -9.64 4.63 9.19
N ASP A 175 -10.72 4.39 9.94
CA ASP A 175 -10.87 3.20 10.78
C ASP A 175 -11.89 2.20 10.20
N PRO A 176 -11.48 1.33 9.26
CA PRO A 176 -12.39 0.38 8.62
C PRO A 176 -12.81 -0.77 9.56
N ALA A 177 -12.04 -1.00 10.63
CA ALA A 177 -12.29 -2.06 11.59
C ALA A 177 -13.03 -1.58 12.86
N GLY A 178 -13.47 -0.31 12.89
CA GLY A 178 -14.01 0.35 14.08
C GLY A 178 -12.93 1.14 14.82
N PRO A 179 -13.27 1.79 15.94
CA PRO A 179 -12.39 2.72 16.66
C PRO A 179 -11.20 2.07 17.39
N GLY A 180 -10.90 0.82 17.08
CA GLY A 180 -9.80 0.08 17.71
C GLY A 180 -8.42 0.58 17.29
N PRO A 181 -7.40 0.48 18.17
CA PRO A 181 -6.03 0.80 17.81
C PRO A 181 -5.48 -0.21 16.81
N MET A 182 -4.68 0.28 15.86
CA MET A 182 -3.86 -0.57 14.99
C MET A 182 -2.49 -0.74 15.62
N GLU A 183 -1.96 -1.95 15.58
CA GLU A 183 -0.60 -2.25 16.01
C GLU A 183 0.28 -2.60 14.80
N VAL A 184 1.48 -2.02 14.76
CA VAL A 184 2.49 -2.29 13.73
C VAL A 184 3.81 -2.59 14.40
N VAL A 185 4.34 -3.79 14.19
CA VAL A 185 5.66 -4.18 14.72
C VAL A 185 6.75 -3.58 13.84
N LEU A 186 7.69 -2.88 14.46
CA LEU A 186 8.87 -2.30 13.83
C LEU A 186 9.99 -3.35 13.69
N PRO A 187 11.00 -3.08 12.85
CA PRO A 187 12.18 -3.97 12.73
C PRO A 187 12.90 -4.28 14.05
N GLU A 188 12.89 -3.33 14.99
CA GLU A 188 13.53 -3.44 16.31
C GLU A 188 12.61 -4.08 17.37
N GLU A 189 11.58 -4.84 16.95
CA GLU A 189 10.57 -5.49 17.81
C GLU A 189 9.74 -4.54 18.68
N GLN A 190 9.89 -3.22 18.48
CA GLN A 190 9.04 -2.24 19.11
C GLN A 190 7.69 -2.19 18.39
N THR A 191 6.60 -2.01 19.11
CA THR A 191 5.26 -1.91 18.53
C THR A 191 4.80 -0.45 18.49
N LEU A 192 4.40 0.01 17.31
CA LEU A 192 3.64 1.24 17.15
C LEU A 192 2.17 0.97 17.44
N HIS A 193 1.57 1.81 18.27
CA HIS A 193 0.14 1.85 18.52
C HIS A 193 -0.42 3.09 17.81
N ILE A 194 -1.38 2.89 16.93
CA ILE A 194 -2.04 3.95 16.17
C ILE A 194 -3.52 3.94 16.53
N ALA A 195 -4.03 5.06 17.02
CA ALA A 195 -5.44 5.20 17.41
C ALA A 195 -6.08 6.41 16.73
N ALA A 196 -7.37 6.29 16.41
CA ALA A 196 -8.15 7.40 15.88
C ALA A 196 -8.36 8.48 16.96
N ASP A 197 -8.32 9.74 16.55
CA ASP A 197 -8.63 10.92 17.36
C ASP A 197 -9.45 11.90 16.50
N GLY A 198 -10.75 11.63 16.37
CA GLY A 198 -11.58 12.24 15.36
C GLY A 198 -11.16 11.80 13.95
N ASP A 199 -10.90 12.78 13.09
CA ASP A 199 -10.36 12.54 11.73
C ASP A 199 -8.84 12.36 11.72
N ASP A 200 -8.16 12.68 12.82
CA ASP A 200 -6.71 12.55 13.02
C ASP A 200 -6.33 11.19 13.63
N GLN A 201 -5.00 10.96 13.78
CA GLN A 201 -4.46 9.76 14.39
C GLN A 201 -3.41 10.11 15.43
N THR A 202 -3.42 9.40 16.55
CA THR A 202 -2.31 9.41 17.52
C THR A 202 -1.41 8.21 17.31
N VAL A 203 -0.09 8.39 17.47
CA VAL A 203 0.94 7.36 17.28
C VAL A 203 1.85 7.30 18.49
N ALA A 204 2.09 6.11 19.04
CA ALA A 204 3.01 5.88 20.15
C ALA A 204 3.79 4.56 19.98
N PRO A 205 5.11 4.56 20.25
CA PRO A 205 5.97 5.72 20.39
C PRO A 205 6.03 6.56 19.12
N TRP A 206 6.40 7.85 19.22
CA TRP A 206 6.46 8.74 18.06
C TRP A 206 7.69 8.42 17.18
N PRO A 207 7.50 8.03 15.89
CA PRO A 207 8.60 7.53 15.08
C PRO A 207 9.16 8.57 14.09
N PHE A 208 8.60 9.78 14.03
CA PHE A 208 8.94 10.78 13.02
C PHE A 208 9.88 11.86 13.56
N ALA A 209 10.68 12.46 12.65
CA ALA A 209 11.62 13.52 12.96
C ALA A 209 10.98 14.91 13.14
N VAL A 210 9.66 15.00 12.99
CA VAL A 210 8.85 16.21 13.15
C VAL A 210 7.90 16.05 14.33
N ASP A 211 7.42 17.16 14.91
CA ASP A 211 6.54 17.14 16.09
C ASP A 211 5.13 16.61 15.77
N GLN A 212 4.67 16.83 14.53
CA GLN A 212 3.45 16.29 13.95
C GLN A 212 3.61 16.15 12.44
N LEU A 213 2.82 15.30 11.81
CA LEU A 213 2.83 15.10 10.37
C LEU A 213 1.42 15.25 9.81
N THR A 214 1.22 16.28 8.99
CA THR A 214 -0.04 16.53 8.29
C THR A 214 0.03 15.96 6.87
N ILE A 215 -0.94 15.14 6.52
CA ILE A 215 -1.05 14.43 5.23
C ILE A 215 -2.33 14.89 4.55
N GLU A 216 -2.20 15.28 3.28
CA GLU A 216 -3.34 15.52 2.40
C GLU A 216 -3.61 14.27 1.58
N VAL A 217 -4.81 13.71 1.73
CA VAL A 217 -5.26 12.52 1.01
C VAL A 217 -6.11 12.98 -0.17
N PRO A 218 -5.64 12.83 -1.42
CA PRO A 218 -6.46 13.12 -2.59
C PRO A 218 -7.63 12.15 -2.67
N THR A 219 -8.83 12.67 -2.80
CA THR A 219 -10.07 11.88 -2.79
C THR A 219 -11.00 12.31 -3.91
N ARG A 220 -11.85 11.40 -4.35
CA ARG A 220 -13.01 11.70 -5.21
C ARG A 220 -14.24 11.11 -4.60
N THR A 221 -15.30 11.87 -4.52
CA THR A 221 -16.59 11.38 -4.01
C THR A 221 -17.50 11.01 -5.18
N ILE A 222 -17.94 9.76 -5.23
CA ILE A 222 -18.87 9.25 -6.25
C ILE A 222 -20.09 8.58 -5.59
N PRO A 223 -21.26 8.55 -6.27
CA PRO A 223 -22.42 7.80 -5.78
C PRO A 223 -22.16 6.30 -5.68
N LEU A 224 -22.71 5.63 -4.67
CA LEU A 224 -22.77 4.16 -4.52
C LEU A 224 -24.14 3.60 -4.96
N THR A 225 -24.69 4.07 -6.06
CA THR A 225 -26.03 3.68 -6.54
C THR A 225 -26.03 2.49 -7.51
N GLY A 226 -24.88 1.88 -7.76
CA GLY A 226 -24.66 0.94 -8.85
C GLY A 226 -24.49 1.65 -10.21
N TYR A 227 -23.66 1.08 -11.05
CA TYR A 227 -23.36 1.62 -12.37
C TYR A 227 -23.78 0.63 -13.45
N ALA A 228 -24.31 1.13 -14.57
CA ALA A 228 -24.79 0.30 -15.66
C ALA A 228 -23.67 -0.50 -16.37
N ASN A 229 -22.46 0.03 -16.35
CA ASN A 229 -21.25 -0.57 -16.94
C ASN A 229 -19.99 0.20 -16.51
N ASP A 230 -18.82 -0.29 -16.91
CA ASP A 230 -17.53 0.31 -16.60
C ASP A 230 -17.39 1.74 -17.15
N ASP A 231 -17.99 2.05 -18.31
CA ASP A 231 -17.95 3.40 -18.89
C ASP A 231 -18.69 4.42 -18.01
N ALA A 232 -19.82 4.01 -17.42
CA ALA A 232 -20.58 4.85 -16.49
C ALA A 232 -19.77 5.12 -15.20
N LEU A 233 -19.06 4.13 -14.68
CA LEU A 233 -18.14 4.30 -13.55
C LEU A 233 -16.99 5.25 -13.90
N ARG A 234 -16.34 5.04 -15.05
CA ARG A 234 -15.25 5.92 -15.53
C ARG A 234 -15.68 7.36 -15.65
N LEU A 235 -16.84 7.59 -16.26
CA LEU A 235 -17.41 8.92 -16.39
C LEU A 235 -17.68 9.57 -15.03
N ALA A 236 -18.19 8.82 -14.06
CA ALA A 236 -18.44 9.34 -12.71
C ALA A 236 -17.12 9.74 -12.01
N LEU A 237 -16.07 8.93 -12.16
CA LEU A 237 -14.75 9.24 -11.62
C LEU A 237 -14.08 10.44 -12.31
N GLU A 238 -14.24 10.58 -13.63
CA GLU A 238 -13.72 11.72 -14.40
C GLU A 238 -14.42 13.03 -14.05
N GLN A 239 -15.72 12.98 -13.76
CA GLN A 239 -16.53 14.16 -13.40
C GLN A 239 -16.39 14.55 -11.92
N ALA A 240 -15.96 13.63 -11.07
CA ALA A 240 -15.75 13.92 -9.65
C ALA A 240 -14.53 14.84 -9.45
N GLU A 241 -14.74 15.95 -8.75
CA GLU A 241 -13.66 16.85 -8.37
C GLU A 241 -12.68 16.12 -7.44
N VAL A 242 -11.39 16.46 -7.56
CA VAL A 242 -10.37 16.01 -6.61
C VAL A 242 -10.41 16.93 -5.41
N GLU A 243 -10.80 16.37 -4.28
CA GLU A 243 -10.76 17.01 -2.98
C GLU A 243 -9.55 16.51 -2.18
N HIS A 244 -9.17 17.23 -1.13
CA HIS A 244 -8.07 16.82 -0.25
C HIS A 244 -8.58 16.72 1.17
N ARG A 245 -8.63 15.49 1.68
CA ARG A 245 -8.93 15.23 3.09
C ARG A 245 -7.62 15.33 3.88
N THR A 246 -7.61 16.18 4.90
CA THR A 246 -6.45 16.36 5.78
C THR A 246 -6.50 15.37 6.94
N VAL A 247 -5.40 14.69 7.21
CA VAL A 247 -5.20 13.82 8.37
C VAL A 247 -3.90 14.20 9.06
N THR A 248 -3.96 14.49 10.36
CA THR A 248 -2.77 14.78 11.15
C THR A 248 -2.38 13.59 12.03
N LEU A 249 -1.14 13.13 11.89
CA LEU A 249 -0.52 12.20 12.82
C LEU A 249 0.19 13.00 13.91
N ARG A 250 -0.01 12.63 15.18
CA ARG A 250 0.61 13.29 16.33
C ARG A 250 1.02 12.30 17.42
N PRO A 251 2.01 12.63 18.28
CA PRO A 251 2.34 11.79 19.42
C PRO A 251 1.16 11.72 20.41
N VAL A 252 1.09 10.62 21.14
CA VAL A 252 0.20 10.54 22.33
C VAL A 252 0.71 11.51 23.37
N SER A 253 -0.19 12.35 23.93
CA SER A 253 0.10 13.36 24.95
C SER A 253 0.48 12.73 26.28
#